data_636bde6fc7ebe89d3f8f602fefac2851
#
_entry.id   636bde6fc7ebe89d3f8f602fefac2851
#
_cell.length_a   1.000
_cell.length_b   1.000
_cell.length_c   1.000
_cell.angle_alpha   90.00
_cell.angle_beta   90.00
_cell.angle_gamma   90.00
#
_symmetry.space_group_name_H-M   'P 1'
#
loop_
_entity.id
_entity.type
_entity.pdbx_description
1 polymer ?
#
loop_
_entity_poly.entity_id
_entity_poly.type
_entity_poly.pdbx_seq_one_letter_code
_entity_poly.pdbx_strand_id
1 'polypeptide(L)'
;MFRGEIFIPKKKPFLNLTLSEKLNWGSLVAIFIYCSVFLIDEKWNSSEINNYVKEYTSLNQIVGIIFGITFISSFFLRFKEFENLNGELKGKLIIDRNGIIVNDKLYEESKILNFKINMIDYYGQKTNYSKSGPYYFQGVKNNLSFDFNSEKVVVNFQINSERHLYDLKWMLLNIICEEKIPFQRSYLKFFDDEFRDTPTFKRFTEKLLLEKRLVHSDIE
;
A
#
# COMPACT_ATOMS: atom_id res chain seq x y z
N MET A 1 -10.56 -5.18 -20.37
CA MET A 1 -11.47 -4.69 -19.32
C MET A 1 -10.83 -4.94 -17.96
N PHE A 2 -10.63 -3.91 -17.16
CA PHE A 2 -10.15 -4.00 -15.77
C PHE A 2 -11.33 -4.01 -14.80
N ARG A 3 -11.24 -4.80 -13.73
CA ARG A 3 -12.27 -4.88 -12.67
C ARG A 3 -11.59 -4.89 -11.32
N GLY A 4 -11.79 -3.84 -10.51
CA GLY A 4 -11.28 -3.72 -9.16
C GLY A 4 -12.41 -3.57 -8.15
N GLU A 5 -12.11 -3.87 -6.88
CA GLU A 5 -13.01 -3.56 -5.77
C GLU A 5 -12.75 -2.15 -5.25
N ILE A 6 -13.82 -1.43 -4.94
CA ILE A 6 -13.72 -0.09 -4.38
C ILE A 6 -13.35 -0.20 -2.90
N PHE A 7 -12.32 0.54 -2.51
CA PHE A 7 -11.89 0.65 -1.13
C PHE A 7 -12.48 1.90 -0.47
N ILE A 8 -13.21 1.70 0.61
CA ILE A 8 -13.77 2.78 1.44
C ILE A 8 -12.92 2.90 2.70
N PRO A 9 -12.06 3.92 2.79
CA PRO A 9 -11.19 4.07 3.95
C PRO A 9 -11.99 4.42 5.21
N LYS A 10 -11.62 3.82 6.34
CA LYS A 10 -12.11 4.17 7.67
C LYS A 10 -11.02 4.90 8.45
N LYS A 11 -11.41 5.63 9.47
CA LYS A 11 -10.47 6.30 10.37
C LYS A 11 -9.55 5.27 11.02
N LYS A 12 -8.24 5.47 10.89
CA LYS A 12 -7.25 4.60 11.53
C LYS A 12 -7.35 4.73 13.06
N PRO A 13 -7.32 3.61 13.81
CA PRO A 13 -7.20 3.67 15.25
C PRO A 13 -5.86 4.28 15.66
N PHE A 14 -5.76 4.84 16.87
CA PHE A 14 -4.54 5.49 17.37
C PHE A 14 -3.32 4.57 17.33
N LEU A 15 -3.49 3.31 17.74
CA LEU A 15 -2.47 2.26 17.65
C LEU A 15 -2.87 1.26 16.58
N ASN A 16 -2.57 1.60 15.32
CA ASN A 16 -2.84 0.74 14.16
C ASN A 16 -1.71 -0.25 13.92
N LEU A 17 -1.31 -0.97 14.96
CA LEU A 17 -0.22 -1.94 14.89
C LEU A 17 -0.74 -3.30 14.42
N THR A 18 0.04 -3.95 13.57
CA THR A 18 -0.16 -5.34 13.18
C THR A 18 0.23 -6.29 14.31
N LEU A 19 -0.01 -7.59 14.16
CA LEU A 19 0.33 -8.56 15.19
C LEU A 19 1.84 -8.61 15.46
N SER A 20 2.65 -8.65 14.40
CA SER A 20 4.11 -8.64 14.53
C SER A 20 4.62 -7.38 15.22
N GLU A 21 4.06 -6.21 14.89
CA GLU A 21 4.38 -4.95 15.54
C GLU A 21 4.00 -4.93 17.00
N LYS A 22 2.80 -5.43 17.35
CA LYS A 22 2.36 -5.54 18.76
C LYS A 22 3.28 -6.44 19.59
N LEU A 23 3.67 -7.58 19.03
CA LEU A 23 4.59 -8.51 19.68
C LEU A 23 6.00 -7.90 19.81
N ASN A 24 6.48 -7.23 18.79
CA ASN A 24 7.80 -6.60 18.77
C ASN A 24 7.87 -5.46 19.80
N TRP A 25 6.98 -4.49 19.70
CA TRP A 25 6.96 -3.37 20.65
C TRP A 25 6.59 -3.79 22.07
N GLY A 26 5.64 -4.72 22.22
CA GLY A 26 5.23 -5.25 23.52
C GLY A 26 6.37 -5.96 24.25
N SER A 27 7.13 -6.81 23.55
CA SER A 27 8.28 -7.49 24.12
C SER A 27 9.42 -6.52 24.45
N LEU A 28 9.69 -5.51 23.61
CA LEU A 28 10.70 -4.48 23.91
C LEU A 28 10.34 -3.67 25.15
N VAL A 29 9.09 -3.22 25.28
CA VAL A 29 8.62 -2.49 26.47
C VAL A 29 8.71 -3.37 27.71
N ALA A 30 8.32 -4.65 27.60
CA ALA A 30 8.40 -5.58 28.72
C ALA A 30 9.86 -5.83 29.16
N ILE A 31 10.78 -6.03 28.20
CA ILE A 31 12.22 -6.16 28.47
C ILE A 31 12.76 -4.89 29.14
N PHE A 32 12.37 -3.72 28.64
CA PHE A 32 12.80 -2.44 29.20
C PHE A 32 12.34 -2.28 30.66
N ILE A 33 11.08 -2.55 30.97
CA ILE A 33 10.53 -2.51 32.31
C ILE A 33 11.28 -3.51 33.22
N TYR A 34 11.46 -4.74 32.74
CA TYR A 34 12.17 -5.78 33.47
C TYR A 34 13.60 -5.35 33.82
N CYS A 35 14.38 -4.88 32.82
CA CYS A 35 15.73 -4.37 33.06
C CYS A 35 15.76 -3.17 34.01
N SER A 36 14.77 -2.26 33.91
CA SER A 36 14.68 -1.08 34.75
C SER A 36 14.46 -1.45 36.22
N VAL A 37 13.65 -2.46 36.50
CA VAL A 37 13.46 -2.95 37.90
C VAL A 37 14.77 -3.47 38.49
N PHE A 38 15.55 -4.23 37.69
CA PHE A 38 16.86 -4.71 38.15
C PHE A 38 17.87 -3.59 38.43
N LEU A 39 17.95 -2.58 37.52
CA LEU A 39 18.87 -1.45 37.69
C LEU A 39 18.52 -0.55 38.87
N ILE A 40 17.23 -0.41 39.17
CA ILE A 40 16.77 0.36 40.35
C ILE A 40 17.12 -0.38 41.63
N ASP A 41 16.92 -1.69 41.66
CA ASP A 41 17.21 -2.53 42.82
C ASP A 41 18.72 -2.53 43.17
N GLU A 42 19.60 -2.68 42.17
CA GLU A 42 21.05 -2.63 42.34
C GLU A 42 21.52 -1.28 42.94
N LYS A 43 20.91 -0.17 42.50
CA LYS A 43 21.30 1.17 42.90
C LYS A 43 20.75 1.61 44.25
N TRP A 44 19.59 1.12 44.67
CA TRP A 44 18.93 1.53 45.92
C TRP A 44 19.08 0.53 47.09
N ASN A 45 19.77 -0.59 46.82
CA ASN A 45 20.14 -1.58 47.87
C ASN A 45 18.98 -1.97 48.80
N SER A 46 17.79 -2.10 48.24
CA SER A 46 16.60 -2.50 48.98
C SER A 46 16.67 -4.00 49.22
N SER A 47 16.96 -4.38 50.49
CA SER A 47 17.13 -5.77 50.92
C SER A 47 15.90 -6.66 50.63
N GLU A 48 14.71 -6.07 50.56
CA GLU A 48 13.47 -6.78 50.29
C GLU A 48 13.35 -7.23 48.83
N ILE A 49 13.64 -6.35 47.87
CA ILE A 49 13.57 -6.70 46.43
C ILE A 49 14.68 -7.68 46.07
N ASN A 50 15.87 -7.54 46.67
CA ASN A 50 16.99 -8.45 46.45
C ASN A 50 16.69 -9.87 46.93
N ASN A 51 16.01 -10.01 48.06
CA ASN A 51 15.56 -11.32 48.55
C ASN A 51 14.48 -11.93 47.65
N TYR A 52 13.52 -11.11 47.20
CA TYR A 52 12.48 -11.53 46.29
C TYR A 52 13.05 -11.99 44.93
N VAL A 53 14.00 -11.25 44.36
CA VAL A 53 14.68 -11.59 43.10
C VAL A 53 15.46 -12.90 43.24
N LYS A 54 16.17 -13.13 44.36
CA LYS A 54 16.89 -14.38 44.62
C LYS A 54 15.97 -15.58 44.77
N GLU A 55 14.88 -15.43 45.50
CA GLU A 55 13.90 -16.49 45.74
C GLU A 55 13.22 -16.95 44.41
N TYR A 56 12.95 -16.01 43.47
CA TYR A 56 12.30 -16.27 42.19
C TYR A 56 13.24 -16.22 40.99
N THR A 57 14.55 -16.44 41.17
CA THR A 57 15.56 -16.35 40.10
C THR A 57 15.19 -17.23 38.87
N SER A 58 14.72 -18.47 39.11
CA SER A 58 14.32 -19.38 38.02
C SER A 58 13.09 -18.89 37.26
N LEU A 59 12.09 -18.32 37.95
CA LEU A 59 10.91 -17.73 37.35
C LEU A 59 11.27 -16.53 36.50
N ASN A 60 12.15 -15.66 36.98
CA ASN A 60 12.62 -14.47 36.29
C ASN A 60 13.37 -14.84 34.98
N GLN A 61 14.21 -15.88 35.04
CA GLN A 61 14.88 -16.39 33.85
C GLN A 61 13.89 -16.91 32.80
N ILE A 62 12.86 -17.66 33.22
CA ILE A 62 11.80 -18.15 32.33
C ILE A 62 11.06 -16.98 31.66
N VAL A 63 10.70 -15.97 32.42
CA VAL A 63 10.02 -14.75 31.91
C VAL A 63 10.89 -14.04 30.88
N GLY A 64 12.19 -13.85 31.14
CA GLY A 64 13.14 -13.27 30.19
C GLY A 64 13.26 -14.08 28.90
N ILE A 65 13.31 -15.41 28.99
CA ILE A 65 13.33 -16.31 27.85
C ILE A 65 12.05 -16.18 27.01
N ILE A 66 10.87 -16.13 27.65
CA ILE A 66 9.59 -15.96 26.96
C ILE A 66 9.57 -14.65 26.17
N PHE A 67 10.01 -13.53 26.76
CA PHE A 67 10.08 -12.26 26.05
C PHE A 67 11.07 -12.30 24.89
N GLY A 68 12.24 -12.93 25.09
CA GLY A 68 13.21 -13.14 24.01
C GLY A 68 12.66 -13.95 22.85
N ILE A 69 11.99 -15.06 23.14
CA ILE A 69 11.34 -15.89 22.11
C ILE A 69 10.23 -15.11 21.40
N THR A 70 9.40 -14.36 22.13
CA THR A 70 8.33 -13.54 21.56
C THR A 70 8.89 -12.47 20.62
N PHE A 71 9.95 -11.80 21.02
CA PHE A 71 10.64 -10.80 20.21
C PHE A 71 11.18 -11.41 18.92
N ILE A 72 11.91 -12.52 18.99
CA ILE A 72 12.45 -13.22 17.82
C ILE A 72 11.31 -13.70 16.92
N SER A 73 10.26 -14.29 17.48
CA SER A 73 9.11 -14.78 16.73
C SER A 73 8.39 -13.66 15.95
N SER A 74 8.38 -12.43 16.48
CA SER A 74 7.79 -11.29 15.80
C SER A 74 8.44 -11.01 14.44
N PHE A 75 9.75 -11.22 14.30
CA PHE A 75 10.47 -11.07 13.03
C PHE A 75 10.07 -12.12 11.99
N PHE A 76 9.73 -13.33 12.40
CA PHE A 76 9.29 -14.37 11.48
C PHE A 76 7.83 -14.19 11.06
N LEU A 77 6.97 -13.76 11.98
CA LEU A 77 5.56 -13.51 11.71
C LEU A 77 5.35 -12.43 10.65
N ARG A 78 6.15 -11.36 10.67
CA ARG A 78 6.04 -10.26 9.70
C ARG A 78 6.13 -10.71 8.24
N PHE A 79 6.91 -11.76 7.92
CA PHE A 79 7.08 -12.25 6.56
C PHE A 79 5.82 -12.90 5.96
N LYS A 80 4.80 -13.14 6.78
CA LYS A 80 3.48 -13.64 6.36
C LYS A 80 2.36 -12.61 6.57
N GLU A 81 2.72 -11.44 7.08
CA GLU A 81 1.74 -10.45 7.52
C GLU A 81 1.53 -9.35 6.48
N PHE A 82 0.28 -8.97 6.34
CA PHE A 82 -0.16 -7.85 5.53
C PHE A 82 -0.38 -6.61 6.39
N GLU A 83 -0.26 -5.43 5.78
CA GLU A 83 -0.69 -4.18 6.42
C GLU A 83 -2.16 -4.29 6.88
N ASN A 84 -2.52 -3.59 7.96
CA ASN A 84 -3.90 -3.55 8.41
C ASN A 84 -4.79 -2.89 7.33
N LEU A 85 -5.84 -3.57 6.95
CA LEU A 85 -6.87 -3.01 6.07
C LEU A 85 -7.73 -2.02 6.88
N ASN A 86 -7.40 -0.72 6.76
CA ASN A 86 -8.12 0.34 7.47
C ASN A 86 -9.33 0.84 6.66
N GLY A 87 -10.27 -0.04 6.39
CA GLY A 87 -11.44 0.25 5.58
C GLY A 87 -12.19 -1.02 5.18
N GLU A 88 -13.04 -0.86 4.20
CA GLU A 88 -13.85 -1.95 3.63
C GLU A 88 -13.68 -1.98 2.11
N LEU A 89 -13.67 -3.19 1.55
CA LEU A 89 -13.81 -3.41 0.13
C LEU A 89 -15.30 -3.56 -0.17
N LYS A 90 -15.89 -2.58 -0.87
CA LYS A 90 -17.32 -2.56 -1.16
C LYS A 90 -17.60 -1.81 -2.44
N GLY A 91 -18.26 -2.49 -3.37
CA GLY A 91 -18.58 -1.93 -4.68
C GLY A 91 -17.57 -2.34 -5.76
N LYS A 92 -17.82 -1.93 -6.99
CA LYS A 92 -17.06 -2.34 -8.16
C LYS A 92 -16.58 -1.14 -8.95
N LEU A 93 -15.32 -1.15 -9.33
CA LEU A 93 -14.74 -0.27 -10.34
C LEU A 93 -14.46 -1.10 -11.60
N ILE A 94 -15.01 -0.69 -12.72
CA ILE A 94 -14.71 -1.30 -14.02
C ILE A 94 -14.19 -0.19 -14.93
N ILE A 95 -13.07 -0.46 -15.60
CA ILE A 95 -12.52 0.42 -16.63
C ILE A 95 -12.48 -0.38 -17.92
N ASP A 96 -13.17 0.10 -18.94
CA ASP A 96 -13.16 -0.52 -20.26
C ASP A 96 -13.08 0.55 -21.37
N ARG A 97 -13.22 0.12 -22.64
CA ARG A 97 -13.16 1.02 -23.80
C ARG A 97 -14.34 1.98 -23.93
N ASN A 98 -15.43 1.72 -23.22
CA ASN A 98 -16.65 2.53 -23.30
C ASN A 98 -16.75 3.54 -22.15
N GLY A 99 -15.89 3.42 -21.16
CA GLY A 99 -15.86 4.34 -20.03
C GLY A 99 -15.49 3.68 -18.71
N ILE A 100 -15.84 4.37 -17.64
CA ILE A 100 -15.59 3.96 -16.27
C ILE A 100 -16.92 3.70 -15.58
N ILE A 101 -17.06 2.52 -14.98
CA ILE A 101 -18.24 2.16 -14.18
C ILE A 101 -17.85 2.14 -12.72
N VAL A 102 -18.55 2.91 -11.91
CA VAL A 102 -18.39 2.98 -10.44
C VAL A 102 -19.73 2.65 -9.81
N ASN A 103 -19.81 1.54 -9.08
CA ASN A 103 -21.06 1.10 -8.43
C ASN A 103 -22.27 1.10 -9.39
N ASP A 104 -22.11 0.46 -10.55
CA ASP A 104 -23.14 0.33 -11.59
C ASP A 104 -23.49 1.64 -12.35
N LYS A 105 -22.90 2.78 -11.98
CA LYS A 105 -23.04 4.04 -12.74
C LYS A 105 -21.95 4.13 -13.81
N LEU A 106 -22.37 4.22 -15.08
CA LEU A 106 -21.46 4.41 -16.21
C LEU A 106 -21.11 5.88 -16.37
N TYR A 107 -19.83 6.16 -16.54
CA TYR A 107 -19.25 7.44 -16.92
C TYR A 107 -18.61 7.27 -18.30
N GLU A 108 -19.28 7.84 -19.33
CA GLU A 108 -18.82 7.74 -20.72
C GLU A 108 -17.46 8.43 -20.90
N GLU A 109 -16.52 7.80 -21.58
CA GLU A 109 -15.15 8.29 -21.75
C GLU A 109 -15.10 9.68 -22.40
N SER A 110 -15.97 9.96 -23.36
CA SER A 110 -16.02 11.24 -24.10
C SER A 110 -16.32 12.45 -23.22
N LYS A 111 -16.93 12.23 -22.05
CA LYS A 111 -17.31 13.27 -21.08
C LYS A 111 -16.38 13.34 -19.86
N ILE A 112 -15.37 12.46 -19.81
CA ILE A 112 -14.40 12.42 -18.70
C ILE A 112 -13.35 13.50 -18.94
N LEU A 113 -13.17 14.39 -17.95
CA LEU A 113 -12.15 15.43 -17.96
C LEU A 113 -11.23 15.25 -16.73
N ASN A 114 -10.04 15.83 -16.80
CA ASN A 114 -9.08 15.84 -15.68
C ASN A 114 -8.83 14.46 -15.06
N PHE A 115 -8.81 13.42 -15.90
CA PHE A 115 -8.55 12.06 -15.46
C PHE A 115 -7.18 11.95 -14.79
N LYS A 116 -7.14 11.37 -13.59
CA LYS A 116 -5.92 11.08 -12.83
C LYS A 116 -6.04 9.70 -12.21
N ILE A 117 -4.97 8.94 -12.28
CA ILE A 117 -4.88 7.65 -11.62
C ILE A 117 -3.52 7.52 -10.92
N ASN A 118 -3.52 7.04 -9.68
CA ASN A 118 -2.32 6.68 -8.95
C ASN A 118 -2.38 5.18 -8.68
N MET A 119 -1.37 4.48 -9.13
CA MET A 119 -1.16 3.04 -8.94
C MET A 119 0.08 2.89 -8.07
N ILE A 120 -0.11 2.70 -6.76
CA ILE A 120 0.97 2.73 -5.77
C ILE A 120 1.37 1.32 -5.36
N ASP A 121 0.38 0.45 -5.12
CA ASP A 121 0.61 -0.89 -4.62
C ASP A 121 -0.36 -1.91 -5.20
N TYR A 122 -0.03 -3.20 -5.06
CA TYR A 122 -0.94 -4.30 -5.32
C TYR A 122 -0.93 -5.28 -4.14
N TYR A 123 -1.99 -6.07 -4.00
CA TYR A 123 -2.10 -7.06 -2.95
C TYR A 123 -0.97 -8.11 -3.04
N GLY A 124 -0.23 -8.27 -1.95
CA GLY A 124 0.91 -9.16 -1.89
C GLY A 124 2.24 -8.55 -2.36
N GLN A 125 2.27 -7.29 -2.76
CA GLN A 125 3.53 -6.57 -3.02
C GLN A 125 4.32 -6.41 -1.74
N LYS A 126 5.64 -6.67 -1.80
CA LYS A 126 6.54 -6.52 -0.65
C LYS A 126 6.68 -5.04 -0.24
N THR A 127 6.62 -4.79 1.06
CA THR A 127 6.86 -3.46 1.61
C THR A 127 8.36 -3.20 1.71
N ASN A 128 8.81 -2.01 1.32
CA ASN A 128 10.21 -1.61 1.46
C ASN A 128 10.48 -0.81 2.74
N TYR A 129 9.46 -0.57 3.58
CA TYR A 129 9.49 0.54 4.52
C TYR A 129 9.86 0.21 5.95
N SER A 130 9.80 -1.03 6.39
CA SER A 130 9.97 -1.27 7.82
C SER A 130 10.81 -2.50 8.13
N LYS A 131 11.78 -2.31 9.00
CA LYS A 131 12.51 -3.44 9.60
C LYS A 131 11.66 -4.23 10.60
N SER A 132 10.55 -3.68 11.08
CA SER A 132 9.70 -4.27 12.13
C SER A 132 8.22 -4.37 11.77
N GLY A 133 7.76 -3.80 10.67
CA GLY A 133 6.34 -3.84 10.23
C GLY A 133 6.00 -4.99 9.29
N PRO A 134 4.75 -5.07 8.84
CA PRO A 134 4.25 -6.11 7.95
C PRO A 134 5.00 -6.13 6.62
N TYR A 135 5.11 -7.32 6.02
CA TYR A 135 5.92 -7.49 4.81
C TYR A 135 5.16 -7.27 3.51
N TYR A 136 3.82 -7.29 3.55
CA TYR A 136 2.99 -7.19 2.35
C TYR A 136 1.99 -6.04 2.41
N PHE A 137 1.78 -5.39 1.25
CA PHE A 137 0.73 -4.42 1.04
C PHE A 137 -0.64 -5.09 0.82
N GLN A 138 -1.70 -4.34 1.15
CA GLN A 138 -3.09 -4.73 0.87
C GLN A 138 -3.56 -4.37 -0.54
N GLY A 139 -2.77 -3.63 -1.31
CA GLY A 139 -3.13 -3.20 -2.66
C GLY A 139 -4.23 -2.14 -2.73
N VAL A 140 -4.43 -1.36 -1.68
CA VAL A 140 -5.54 -0.39 -1.56
C VAL A 140 -5.11 1.07 -1.58
N LYS A 141 -3.82 1.36 -1.78
CA LYS A 141 -3.30 2.74 -1.86
C LYS A 141 -3.45 3.36 -3.24
N ASN A 142 -4.33 2.79 -4.04
CA ASN A 142 -4.57 3.24 -5.41
C ASN A 142 -5.80 4.13 -5.45
N ASN A 143 -5.76 5.17 -6.26
CA ASN A 143 -6.90 6.05 -6.44
C ASN A 143 -7.06 6.50 -7.88
N LEU A 144 -8.31 6.73 -8.25
CA LEU A 144 -8.74 7.25 -9.52
C LEU A 144 -9.56 8.51 -9.24
N SER A 145 -9.35 9.56 -10.02
CA SER A 145 -10.21 10.74 -9.98
C SER A 145 -10.40 11.32 -11.37
N PHE A 146 -11.57 11.84 -11.62
CA PHE A 146 -11.92 12.54 -12.85
C PHE A 146 -13.11 13.49 -12.62
N ASP A 147 -13.28 14.43 -13.53
CA ASP A 147 -14.44 15.31 -13.57
C ASP A 147 -15.44 14.80 -14.59
N PHE A 148 -16.73 14.78 -14.24
CA PHE A 148 -17.82 14.37 -15.08
C PHE A 148 -19.03 15.29 -14.85
N ASN A 149 -19.50 16.00 -15.88
CA ASN A 149 -20.60 16.98 -15.78
C ASN A 149 -20.38 17.98 -14.62
N SER A 150 -19.18 18.51 -14.46
CA SER A 150 -18.76 19.44 -13.40
C SER A 150 -18.71 18.85 -11.98
N GLU A 151 -18.98 17.57 -11.82
CA GLU A 151 -18.81 16.87 -10.55
C GLU A 151 -17.46 16.11 -10.54
N LYS A 152 -16.75 16.22 -9.42
CA LYS A 152 -15.51 15.46 -9.22
C LYS A 152 -15.81 14.10 -8.63
N VAL A 153 -15.43 13.06 -9.36
CA VAL A 153 -15.50 11.67 -8.90
C VAL A 153 -14.13 11.25 -8.38
N VAL A 154 -14.08 10.68 -7.17
CA VAL A 154 -12.85 10.14 -6.57
C VAL A 154 -13.14 8.74 -6.04
N VAL A 155 -12.34 7.77 -6.44
CA VAL A 155 -12.50 6.37 -6.08
C VAL A 155 -11.16 5.78 -5.64
N ASN A 156 -11.10 5.23 -4.42
CA ASN A 156 -9.99 4.37 -4.05
C ASN A 156 -10.34 2.93 -4.39
N PHE A 157 -9.36 2.15 -4.83
CA PHE A 157 -9.61 0.80 -5.29
C PHE A 157 -8.45 -0.15 -5.00
N GLN A 158 -8.76 -1.44 -4.98
CA GLN A 158 -7.77 -2.48 -4.79
C GLN A 158 -7.25 -3.00 -6.12
N ILE A 159 -5.93 -3.21 -6.17
CA ILE A 159 -5.25 -4.00 -7.22
C ILE A 159 -4.88 -5.34 -6.60
N ASN A 160 -5.44 -6.43 -7.11
CA ASN A 160 -5.39 -7.75 -6.47
C ASN A 160 -4.08 -8.52 -6.69
N SER A 161 -3.23 -8.11 -7.63
CA SER A 161 -1.96 -8.77 -7.92
C SER A 161 -1.12 -7.92 -8.86
N GLU A 162 0.14 -8.28 -9.04
CA GLU A 162 1.03 -7.70 -10.05
C GLU A 162 0.46 -7.85 -11.47
N ARG A 163 -0.06 -9.03 -11.82
CA ARG A 163 -0.72 -9.25 -13.11
C ARG A 163 -1.93 -8.34 -13.29
N HIS A 164 -2.71 -8.12 -12.25
CA HIS A 164 -3.87 -7.22 -12.29
C HIS A 164 -3.45 -5.75 -12.50
N LEU A 165 -2.31 -5.33 -11.93
CA LEU A 165 -1.69 -4.03 -12.21
C LEU A 165 -1.26 -3.92 -13.68
N TYR A 166 -0.66 -4.97 -14.20
CA TYR A 166 -0.24 -5.05 -15.60
C TYR A 166 -1.43 -4.95 -16.56
N ASP A 167 -2.50 -5.70 -16.28
CA ASP A 167 -3.75 -5.63 -17.07
C ASP A 167 -4.39 -4.22 -17.05
N LEU A 168 -4.31 -3.52 -15.90
CA LEU A 168 -4.75 -2.13 -15.78
C LEU A 168 -3.89 -1.20 -16.64
N LYS A 169 -2.56 -1.34 -16.61
CA LYS A 169 -1.65 -0.54 -17.44
C LYS A 169 -1.93 -0.75 -18.93
N TRP A 170 -2.14 -1.98 -19.39
CA TRP A 170 -2.53 -2.29 -20.77
C TRP A 170 -3.86 -1.65 -21.15
N MET A 171 -4.85 -1.67 -20.27
CA MET A 171 -6.13 -1.03 -20.52
C MET A 171 -5.96 0.49 -20.66
N LEU A 172 -5.19 1.12 -19.76
CA LEU A 172 -4.90 2.55 -19.83
C LEU A 172 -4.13 2.91 -21.11
N LEU A 173 -3.15 2.09 -21.51
CA LEU A 173 -2.43 2.29 -22.77
C LEU A 173 -3.40 2.40 -23.96
N ASN A 174 -4.33 1.44 -24.07
CA ASN A 174 -5.30 1.43 -25.15
C ASN A 174 -6.22 2.67 -25.10
N ILE A 175 -6.77 3.00 -23.93
CA ILE A 175 -7.67 4.16 -23.77
C ILE A 175 -6.95 5.47 -24.10
N ILE A 176 -5.70 5.62 -23.71
CA ILE A 176 -4.91 6.83 -23.91
C ILE A 176 -4.45 6.93 -25.38
N CYS A 177 -3.93 5.84 -25.94
CA CYS A 177 -3.47 5.82 -27.35
C CYS A 177 -4.61 5.92 -28.36
N GLU A 178 -5.81 5.45 -28.03
CA GLU A 178 -7.02 5.64 -28.83
C GLU A 178 -7.67 7.02 -28.60
N GLU A 179 -7.06 7.88 -27.76
CA GLU A 179 -7.55 9.21 -27.38
C GLU A 179 -9.00 9.21 -26.88
N LYS A 180 -9.42 8.13 -26.22
CA LYS A 180 -10.73 8.01 -25.56
C LYS A 180 -10.89 9.01 -24.41
N ILE A 181 -9.78 9.36 -23.77
CA ILE A 181 -9.66 10.38 -22.72
C ILE A 181 -8.70 11.44 -23.24
N PRO A 182 -8.97 12.75 -23.04
CA PRO A 182 -8.08 13.82 -23.46
C PRO A 182 -6.65 13.62 -22.91
N PHE A 183 -5.68 13.58 -23.81
CA PHE A 183 -4.29 13.30 -23.47
C PHE A 183 -3.70 14.37 -22.55
N GLN A 184 -2.98 13.94 -21.52
CA GLN A 184 -2.15 14.76 -20.64
C GLN A 184 -0.73 14.20 -20.59
N ARG A 185 0.30 15.06 -20.60
CA ARG A 185 1.72 14.64 -20.54
C ARG A 185 2.03 13.75 -19.33
N SER A 186 1.31 13.96 -18.19
CA SER A 186 1.46 13.15 -16.98
C SER A 186 1.16 11.66 -17.19
N TYR A 187 0.41 11.30 -18.25
CA TYR A 187 0.08 9.91 -18.55
C TYR A 187 1.27 9.08 -19.01
N LEU A 188 2.31 9.73 -19.57
CA LEU A 188 3.54 9.05 -19.96
C LEU A 188 4.22 8.35 -18.79
N LYS A 189 4.01 8.85 -17.55
CA LYS A 189 4.56 8.27 -16.33
C LYS A 189 3.89 6.94 -15.90
N PHE A 190 2.76 6.60 -16.48
CA PHE A 190 2.06 5.34 -16.18
C PHE A 190 2.73 4.12 -16.82
N PHE A 191 3.57 4.37 -17.83
CA PHE A 191 4.13 3.33 -18.68
C PHE A 191 5.62 3.17 -18.43
N ASP A 192 6.00 1.96 -18.08
CA ASP A 192 7.38 1.52 -17.99
C ASP A 192 7.92 1.24 -19.40
N ASP A 193 9.21 0.99 -19.55
CA ASP A 193 9.89 0.79 -20.84
C ASP A 193 9.26 -0.31 -21.69
N GLU A 194 8.78 -1.39 -21.05
CA GLU A 194 8.07 -2.47 -21.74
C GLU A 194 6.83 -1.97 -22.52
N PHE A 195 6.05 -1.05 -21.92
CA PHE A 195 4.88 -0.46 -22.59
C PHE A 195 5.29 0.57 -23.63
N ARG A 196 6.33 1.35 -23.36
CA ARG A 196 6.85 2.37 -24.26
C ARG A 196 7.42 1.77 -25.55
N ASP A 197 7.94 0.54 -25.47
CA ASP A 197 8.45 -0.19 -26.63
C ASP A 197 7.38 -0.78 -27.53
N THR A 198 6.12 -0.73 -27.12
CA THR A 198 5.02 -1.25 -27.95
C THR A 198 4.80 -0.44 -29.24
N PRO A 199 4.46 -1.08 -30.36
CA PRO A 199 4.15 -0.36 -31.60
C PRO A 199 3.01 0.65 -31.45
N THR A 200 2.05 0.34 -30.57
CA THR A 200 0.90 1.21 -30.28
C THR A 200 1.37 2.51 -29.62
N PHE A 201 2.21 2.43 -28.60
CA PHE A 201 2.74 3.60 -27.91
C PHE A 201 3.64 4.44 -28.82
N LYS A 202 4.54 3.79 -29.58
CA LYS A 202 5.44 4.48 -30.52
C LYS A 202 4.68 5.28 -31.57
N ARG A 203 3.68 4.68 -32.23
CA ARG A 203 2.82 5.39 -33.19
C ARG A 203 2.07 6.56 -32.56
N PHE A 204 1.58 6.36 -31.35
CA PHE A 204 0.87 7.42 -30.61
C PHE A 204 1.78 8.60 -30.27
N THR A 205 2.97 8.35 -29.75
CA THR A 205 3.94 9.40 -29.42
C THR A 205 4.45 10.12 -30.66
N GLU A 206 4.72 9.42 -31.77
CA GLU A 206 5.06 10.01 -33.07
C GLU A 206 3.94 10.96 -33.55
N LYS A 207 2.68 10.54 -33.48
CA LYS A 207 1.54 11.41 -33.80
C LYS A 207 1.54 12.67 -32.95
N LEU A 208 1.71 12.54 -31.63
CA LEU A 208 1.73 13.69 -30.69
C LEU A 208 2.91 14.65 -30.94
N LEU A 209 4.06 14.12 -31.36
CA LEU A 209 5.21 14.94 -31.76
C LEU A 209 4.90 15.73 -33.04
N LEU A 210 4.31 15.10 -34.06
CA LEU A 210 3.89 15.76 -35.29
C LEU A 210 2.85 16.87 -35.02
N GLU A 211 1.91 16.62 -34.10
CA GLU A 211 0.90 17.59 -33.68
C GLU A 211 1.45 18.66 -32.72
N LYS A 212 2.75 18.63 -32.38
CA LYS A 212 3.41 19.55 -31.42
C LYS A 212 2.79 19.53 -30.00
N ARG A 213 2.15 18.45 -29.64
CA ARG A 213 1.58 18.20 -28.29
C ARG A 213 2.60 17.62 -27.32
N LEU A 214 3.69 17.04 -27.83
CA LEU A 214 4.86 16.57 -27.11
C LEU A 214 6.14 17.16 -27.72
N VAL A 215 7.21 17.15 -26.93
CA VAL A 215 8.58 17.40 -27.38
C VAL A 215 9.42 16.14 -27.12
N HIS A 216 10.55 15.98 -27.83
CA HIS A 216 11.39 14.78 -27.69
C HIS A 216 11.85 14.53 -26.25
N SER A 217 12.15 15.60 -25.49
CA SER A 217 12.50 15.52 -24.08
C SER A 217 11.39 15.01 -23.14
N ASP A 218 10.15 14.90 -23.61
CA ASP A 218 9.06 14.31 -22.82
C ASP A 218 9.05 12.77 -22.88
N ILE A 219 9.80 12.19 -23.84
CA ILE A 219 9.78 10.75 -24.16
C ILE A 219 11.06 10.05 -23.70
N GLU A 220 12.15 10.78 -23.59
CA GLU A 220 13.44 10.34 -23.00
C GLU A 220 13.31 10.17 -21.48
#